data_bf86321783f6bc0520158af5bad60a8a
#
_entry.id   bf86321783f6bc0520158af5bad60a8a
#
_cell.length_a   1.000
_cell.length_b   1.000
_cell.length_c   1.000
_cell.angle_alpha   90.00
_cell.angle_beta   90.00
_cell.angle_gamma   90.00
#
_symmetry.space_group_name_H-M   'P 1'
#
loop_
_entity.id
_entity.type
_entity.pdbx_description
1 polymer ?
#
loop_
_entity_poly.entity_id
_entity_poly.type
_entity_poly.pdbx_seq_one_letter_code
_entity_poly.pdbx_strand_id
1 'polypeptide(L)'
;MINWKEKDLFEWLSQNHYKTLVNSKNPISRWDCYDIETQNRIELKCRRKHYNTLILEKSKYDAIIKESDKNLDIPIYINSTPEGIYLFNLNNIDIKWFTKSLPATTQFKKRMWVKKEITELDINKAIKLK
;
A
#
# COMPACT_ATOMS: atom_id res chain seq x y z
N MET A 1 17.71 -7.60 7.77
CA MET A 1 16.55 -6.68 7.86
C MET A 1 16.29 -6.01 6.52
N ILE A 2 15.03 -5.89 6.17
CA ILE A 2 14.63 -5.25 4.91
C ILE A 2 14.64 -3.74 5.10
N ASN A 3 15.34 -3.02 4.22
CA ASN A 3 15.34 -1.57 4.19
C ASN A 3 15.17 -1.09 2.75
N TRP A 4 13.99 -1.34 2.24
CA TRP A 4 13.69 -1.12 0.82
C TRP A 4 12.97 0.19 0.55
N LYS A 5 13.17 0.70 -0.66
CA LYS A 5 12.33 1.70 -1.29
C LYS A 5 11.28 1.00 -2.16
N GLU A 6 10.28 1.74 -2.61
CA GLU A 6 9.19 1.18 -3.42
C GLU A 6 9.70 0.48 -4.68
N LYS A 7 10.77 0.99 -5.29
CA LYS A 7 11.42 0.35 -6.45
C LYS A 7 11.93 -1.05 -6.10
N ASP A 8 12.57 -1.20 -4.96
CA ASP A 8 13.10 -2.49 -4.50
C ASP A 8 11.97 -3.49 -4.26
N LEU A 9 10.89 -3.02 -3.62
CA LEU A 9 9.71 -3.83 -3.37
C LEU A 9 9.05 -4.27 -4.68
N PHE A 10 8.91 -3.36 -5.64
CA PHE A 10 8.39 -3.68 -6.96
C PHE A 10 9.22 -4.77 -7.66
N GLU A 11 10.53 -4.61 -7.67
CA GLU A 11 11.43 -5.58 -8.30
C GLU A 11 11.33 -6.96 -7.63
N TRP A 12 11.29 -6.99 -6.30
CA TRP A 12 11.14 -8.26 -5.59
C TRP A 12 9.81 -8.94 -5.90
N LEU A 13 8.73 -8.18 -5.91
CA LEU A 13 7.40 -8.71 -6.22
C LEU A 13 7.32 -9.27 -7.65
N SER A 14 7.91 -8.58 -8.62
CA SER A 14 7.91 -9.05 -10.00
C SER A 14 8.75 -10.29 -10.22
N GLN A 15 9.77 -10.50 -9.41
CA GLN A 15 10.63 -11.68 -9.50
C GLN A 15 10.09 -12.89 -8.72
N ASN A 16 9.38 -12.66 -7.62
CA ASN A 16 9.04 -13.71 -6.66
C ASN A 16 7.56 -14.00 -6.52
N HIS A 17 6.67 -13.07 -6.92
CA HIS A 17 5.25 -13.22 -6.63
C HIS A 17 4.34 -12.92 -7.82
N TYR A 18 4.60 -11.87 -8.59
CA TYR A 18 3.76 -11.43 -9.71
C TYR A 18 4.54 -11.44 -11.01
N LYS A 19 4.27 -12.40 -11.89
CA LYS A 19 5.01 -12.57 -13.15
C LYS A 19 4.74 -11.46 -14.18
N THR A 20 3.56 -10.85 -14.12
CA THR A 20 3.12 -9.85 -15.11
C THR A 20 2.91 -8.47 -14.49
N LEU A 21 3.68 -8.14 -13.45
CA LEU A 21 3.59 -6.88 -12.75
C LEU A 21 4.13 -5.73 -13.59
N VAL A 22 3.32 -4.67 -13.72
CA VAL A 22 3.71 -3.44 -14.43
C VAL A 22 3.48 -2.22 -13.56
N ASN A 23 4.33 -1.20 -13.75
CA ASN A 23 4.17 0.07 -13.07
C ASN A 23 2.96 0.84 -13.63
N SER A 24 2.36 1.68 -12.78
CA SER A 24 1.41 2.67 -13.26
C SER A 24 2.12 3.67 -14.18
N LYS A 25 1.58 3.88 -15.38
CA LYS A 25 2.13 4.83 -16.35
C LYS A 25 1.62 6.26 -16.14
N ASN A 26 0.61 6.42 -15.31
CA ASN A 26 0.01 7.72 -15.05
C ASN A 26 0.61 8.32 -13.77
N PRO A 27 1.37 9.43 -13.85
CA PRO A 27 2.01 10.03 -12.67
C PRO A 27 1.01 10.58 -11.65
N ILE A 28 -0.24 10.80 -12.03
CA ILE A 28 -1.30 11.21 -11.10
C ILE A 28 -2.16 10.03 -10.64
N SER A 29 -1.85 8.82 -11.08
CA SER A 29 -2.49 7.62 -10.59
C SER A 29 -2.18 7.43 -9.11
N ARG A 30 -3.19 7.06 -8.32
CA ARG A 30 -3.05 6.86 -6.88
C ARG A 30 -2.80 5.41 -6.49
N TRP A 31 -2.53 4.57 -7.47
CA TRP A 31 -2.05 3.20 -7.26
C TRP A 31 -0.69 3.05 -7.94
N ASP A 32 0.15 2.20 -7.42
CA ASP A 32 1.56 2.13 -7.83
C ASP A 32 1.80 1.15 -8.97
N CYS A 33 1.15 0.00 -8.96
CA CYS A 33 1.39 -1.04 -9.97
C CYS A 33 0.17 -1.93 -10.17
N TYR A 34 0.23 -2.75 -11.23
CA TYR A 34 -0.87 -3.59 -11.64
C TYR A 34 -0.32 -4.92 -12.14
N ASP A 35 -0.92 -6.03 -11.75
CA ASP A 35 -0.59 -7.34 -12.26
C ASP A 35 -1.68 -7.84 -13.20
N ILE A 36 -1.33 -8.03 -14.46
CA ILE A 36 -2.29 -8.36 -15.52
C ILE A 36 -2.90 -9.74 -15.29
N GLU A 37 -2.09 -10.71 -14.94
CA GLU A 37 -2.51 -12.11 -14.80
C GLU A 37 -3.49 -12.32 -13.64
N THR A 38 -3.21 -11.69 -12.49
CA THR A 38 -4.06 -11.82 -11.29
C THR A 38 -5.11 -10.74 -11.18
N GLN A 39 -5.07 -9.72 -12.01
CA GLN A 39 -5.90 -8.52 -11.93
C GLN A 39 -5.78 -7.82 -10.58
N ASN A 40 -4.62 -7.89 -9.96
CA ASN A 40 -4.35 -7.19 -8.72
C ASN A 40 -3.90 -5.76 -9.01
N ARG A 41 -4.64 -4.81 -8.45
CA ARG A 41 -4.28 -3.39 -8.48
C ARG A 41 -3.67 -3.06 -7.13
N ILE A 42 -2.43 -2.57 -7.13
CA ILE A 42 -1.58 -2.62 -5.95
C ILE A 42 -1.08 -1.23 -5.56
N GLU A 43 -1.24 -0.88 -4.30
CA GLU A 43 -0.58 0.25 -3.65
C GLU A 43 0.59 -0.28 -2.83
N LEU A 44 1.78 0.26 -3.05
CA LEU A 44 3.01 -0.12 -2.35
C LEU A 44 3.35 0.89 -1.27
N LYS A 45 3.82 0.41 -0.14
CA LYS A 45 4.33 1.25 0.94
C LYS A 45 5.55 0.60 1.59
N CYS A 46 6.63 1.36 1.72
CA CYS A 46 7.83 0.92 2.42
C CYS A 46 7.94 1.63 3.76
N ARG A 47 8.08 0.87 4.83
CA ARG A 47 8.18 1.37 6.20
C ARG A 47 9.60 1.21 6.72
N ARG A 48 10.10 2.22 7.40
CA ARG A 48 11.43 2.17 8.03
C ARG A 48 11.43 1.41 9.35
N LYS A 49 10.26 1.33 9.99
CA LYS A 49 10.06 0.62 11.26
C LYS A 49 8.94 -0.39 11.11
N HIS A 50 9.04 -1.46 11.87
CA HIS A 50 7.98 -2.45 11.94
C HIS A 50 6.98 -2.09 13.05
N TYR A 51 5.69 -2.22 12.73
CA TYR A 51 4.59 -2.02 13.68
C TYR A 51 3.61 -3.18 13.54
N ASN A 52 2.90 -3.49 14.62
CA ASN A 52 1.88 -4.53 14.61
C ASN A 52 0.62 -4.13 13.82
N THR A 53 0.45 -2.84 13.58
CA THR A 53 -0.58 -2.31 12.71
C THR A 53 0.06 -1.40 11.66
N LEU A 54 -0.47 -1.44 10.46
CA LEU A 54 0.03 -0.65 9.34
C LEU A 54 -1.04 0.34 8.90
N ILE A 55 -0.65 1.60 8.79
CA ILE A 55 -1.57 2.68 8.46
C ILE A 55 -1.92 2.67 6.97
N LEU A 56 -3.20 2.81 6.67
CA LEU A 56 -3.70 3.08 5.32
C LEU A 56 -4.53 4.36 5.34
N GLU A 57 -4.16 5.33 4.52
CA GLU A 57 -4.91 6.57 4.38
C GLU A 57 -6.18 6.37 3.55
N LYS A 58 -7.29 6.96 4.00
CA LYS A 58 -8.58 6.83 3.32
C LYS A 58 -8.54 7.33 1.88
N SER A 59 -7.81 8.39 1.60
CA SER A 59 -7.67 8.92 0.23
C SER A 59 -7.04 7.90 -0.72
N LYS A 60 -6.07 7.13 -0.26
CA LYS A 60 -5.45 6.05 -1.02
C LYS A 60 -6.42 4.89 -1.21
N TYR A 61 -7.09 4.50 -0.15
CA TYR A 61 -8.11 3.45 -0.18
C TYR A 61 -9.23 3.79 -1.17
N ASP A 62 -9.81 4.97 -1.05
CA ASP A 62 -10.92 5.39 -1.92
C ASP A 62 -10.50 5.38 -3.39
N ALA A 63 -9.28 5.83 -3.69
CA ALA A 63 -8.77 5.86 -5.06
C ALA A 63 -8.60 4.46 -5.64
N ILE A 64 -7.99 3.54 -4.89
CA ILE A 64 -7.76 2.18 -5.39
C ILE A 64 -9.05 1.37 -5.50
N ILE A 65 -9.99 1.56 -4.56
CA ILE A 65 -11.29 0.90 -4.62
C ILE A 65 -12.08 1.38 -5.83
N LYS A 66 -12.12 2.68 -6.09
CA LYS A 66 -12.81 3.25 -7.25
C LYS A 66 -12.30 2.66 -8.57
N GLU A 67 -10.98 2.64 -8.75
CA GLU A 67 -10.38 2.09 -9.97
C GLU A 67 -10.58 0.57 -10.07
N SER A 68 -10.47 -0.14 -8.95
CA SER A 68 -10.66 -1.59 -8.93
C SER A 68 -12.10 -1.98 -9.27
N ASP A 69 -13.07 -1.29 -8.71
CA ASP A 69 -14.49 -1.56 -9.00
C ASP A 69 -14.84 -1.28 -10.46
N LYS A 70 -14.30 -0.20 -11.02
CA LYS A 70 -14.52 0.17 -12.42
C LYS A 70 -13.99 -0.89 -13.39
N ASN A 71 -12.86 -1.53 -13.06
CA ASN A 71 -12.16 -2.46 -13.94
C ASN A 71 -12.36 -3.93 -13.53
N LEU A 72 -13.11 -4.20 -12.48
CA LEU A 72 -13.29 -5.52 -11.88
C LEU A 72 -11.97 -6.13 -11.40
N ASP A 73 -11.11 -5.29 -10.85
CA ASP A 73 -9.81 -5.68 -10.30
C ASP A 73 -9.90 -5.94 -8.80
N ILE A 74 -8.85 -6.55 -8.26
CA ILE A 74 -8.72 -6.82 -6.83
C ILE A 74 -7.81 -5.75 -6.22
N PRO A 75 -8.31 -4.94 -5.25
CA PRO A 75 -7.49 -3.92 -4.61
C PRO A 75 -6.57 -4.56 -3.56
N ILE A 76 -5.27 -4.34 -3.71
CA ILE A 76 -4.23 -4.92 -2.88
C ILE A 76 -3.38 -3.82 -2.27
N TYR A 77 -3.04 -3.94 -0.99
CA TYR A 77 -2.12 -3.05 -0.31
C TYR A 77 -0.94 -3.87 0.22
N ILE A 78 0.27 -3.53 -0.21
CA ILE A 78 1.47 -4.27 0.17
C ILE A 78 2.43 -3.33 0.89
N ASN A 79 2.85 -3.72 2.08
CA ASN A 79 3.84 -3.00 2.86
C ASN A 79 5.10 -3.85 3.03
N SER A 80 6.26 -3.23 2.84
CA SER A 80 7.52 -3.79 3.32
C SER A 80 7.88 -3.11 4.63
N THR A 81 8.33 -3.90 5.60
CA THR A 81 8.88 -3.44 6.87
C THR A 81 10.24 -4.11 7.06
N PRO A 82 11.05 -3.68 8.05
CA PRO A 82 12.29 -4.39 8.35
C PRO A 82 12.12 -5.89 8.65
N GLU A 83 10.91 -6.32 9.02
CA GLU A 83 10.65 -7.70 9.42
C GLU A 83 9.95 -8.55 8.36
N GLY A 84 9.51 -7.96 7.26
CA GLY A 84 8.86 -8.74 6.20
C GLY A 84 8.05 -7.94 5.23
N ILE A 85 7.35 -8.66 4.37
CA ILE A 85 6.46 -8.10 3.35
C ILE A 85 5.05 -8.62 3.60
N TYR A 86 4.10 -7.70 3.73
CA TYR A 86 2.72 -7.98 4.15
C TYR A 86 1.74 -7.53 3.09
N LEU A 87 0.91 -8.46 2.62
CA LEU A 87 -0.11 -8.22 1.62
C LEU A 87 -1.50 -8.22 2.27
N PHE A 88 -2.26 -7.16 2.02
CA PHE A 88 -3.67 -7.06 2.43
C PHE A 88 -4.55 -7.03 1.19
N ASN A 89 -5.53 -7.93 1.14
CA ASN A 89 -6.61 -7.84 0.16
C ASN A 89 -7.69 -6.94 0.75
N LEU A 90 -7.85 -5.75 0.21
CA LEU A 90 -8.74 -4.74 0.78
C LEU A 90 -10.23 -5.09 0.66
N ASN A 91 -10.58 -6.07 -0.17
CA ASN A 91 -11.96 -6.58 -0.24
C ASN A 91 -12.31 -7.47 0.96
N ASN A 92 -11.32 -8.04 1.65
CA ASN A 92 -11.52 -9.04 2.69
C ASN A 92 -11.25 -8.52 4.10
N ILE A 93 -11.12 -7.21 4.26
CA ILE A 93 -10.77 -6.61 5.56
C ILE A 93 -11.87 -5.63 5.97
N ASP A 94 -12.34 -5.76 7.22
CA ASP A 94 -13.20 -4.77 7.84
C ASP A 94 -12.39 -3.55 8.19
N ILE A 95 -12.79 -2.41 7.65
CA ILE A 95 -12.06 -1.17 7.83
C ILE A 95 -12.88 -0.19 8.64
N LYS A 96 -12.28 0.35 9.71
CA LYS A 96 -12.85 1.43 10.51
C LYS A 96 -11.98 2.68 10.35
N TRP A 97 -12.57 3.74 9.87
CA TRP A 97 -11.87 5.00 9.65
C TRP A 97 -11.91 5.87 10.90
N PHE A 98 -10.78 6.52 11.17
CA PHE A 98 -10.69 7.52 12.24
C PHE A 98 -9.72 8.62 11.82
N THR A 99 -9.85 9.78 12.46
CA THR A 99 -8.98 10.93 12.17
C THR A 99 -7.75 10.88 13.06
N LYS A 100 -6.58 11.05 12.46
CA LYS A 100 -5.32 11.11 13.16
C LYS A 100 -4.46 12.26 12.61
N SER A 101 -3.74 12.95 13.49
CA SER A 101 -2.74 13.93 13.09
C SER A 101 -1.47 13.21 12.67
N LEU A 102 -1.03 13.46 11.45
CA LEU A 102 0.18 12.87 10.87
C LEU A 102 1.08 13.97 10.33
N PRO A 103 2.41 13.75 10.29
CA PRO A 103 3.30 14.68 9.61
C PRO A 103 2.90 14.82 8.14
N ALA A 104 2.86 16.05 7.65
CA ALA A 104 2.67 16.27 6.22
C ALA A 104 3.89 15.72 5.47
N THR A 105 3.63 14.90 4.45
CA THR A 105 4.68 14.38 3.57
C THR A 105 5.07 15.46 2.56
N THR A 106 5.65 16.57 3.02
CA THR A 106 6.18 17.59 2.12
C THR A 106 7.70 17.58 2.18
N GLN A 107 8.33 17.84 1.05
CA GLN A 107 9.77 18.01 0.97
C GLN A 107 10.22 19.36 1.57
N PHE A 108 9.29 20.16 2.05
CA PHE A 108 9.58 21.44 2.68
C PHE A 108 9.98 21.23 4.13
N LYS A 109 10.97 22.00 4.59
CA LYS A 109 11.64 21.88 5.88
C LYS A 109 10.76 22.12 7.12
N LYS A 110 9.51 22.52 6.96
CA LYS A 110 8.59 22.73 8.09
C LYS A 110 7.78 21.47 8.33
N ARG A 111 7.94 20.88 9.52
CA ARG A 111 7.07 19.81 9.99
C ARG A 111 5.69 20.40 10.24
N MET A 112 4.79 20.19 9.30
CA MET A 112 3.39 20.50 9.50
C MET A 112 2.65 19.22 9.84
N TRP A 113 1.80 19.30 10.86
CA TRP A 113 0.91 18.21 11.20
C TRP A 113 -0.42 18.45 10.49
N VAL A 114 -0.92 17.44 9.81
CA VAL A 114 -2.22 17.48 9.14
C VAL A 114 -3.11 16.38 9.67
N LYS A 115 -4.41 16.67 9.78
CA LYS A 115 -5.40 15.64 10.16
C LYS A 115 -5.76 14.84 8.93
N LYS A 116 -5.65 13.52 9.02
CA LYS A 116 -6.01 12.59 7.96
C LYS A 116 -6.94 11.52 8.49
N GLU A 117 -7.85 11.07 7.64
CA GLU A 117 -8.63 9.88 7.92
C GLU A 117 -7.79 8.67 7.55
N ILE A 118 -7.61 7.77 8.49
CA ILE A 118 -6.80 6.57 8.34
C ILE A 118 -7.49 5.37 8.95
N THR A 119 -7.00 4.19 8.58
CA THR A 119 -7.25 2.97 9.34
C THR A 119 -5.92 2.33 9.72
N GLU A 120 -5.94 1.48 10.72
CA GLU A 120 -4.78 0.69 11.12
C GLU A 120 -5.09 -0.78 10.82
N LEU A 121 -4.28 -1.37 9.93
CA LEU A 121 -4.45 -2.75 9.50
C LEU A 121 -3.57 -3.66 10.36
N ASP A 122 -4.20 -4.64 11.02
CA ASP A 122 -3.49 -5.62 11.83
C ASP A 122 -2.65 -6.54 10.93
N ILE A 123 -1.34 -6.62 11.18
CA ILE A 123 -0.44 -7.46 10.39
C ILE A 123 -0.81 -8.95 10.45
N ASN A 124 -1.50 -9.39 11.51
CA ASN A 124 -1.96 -10.78 11.62
C ASN A 124 -3.05 -11.12 10.60
N LYS A 125 -3.67 -10.12 10.00
CA LYS A 125 -4.66 -10.30 8.94
C LYS A 125 -4.06 -10.20 7.54
N ALA A 126 -2.78 -9.95 7.45
CA ALA A 126 -2.06 -9.93 6.19
C ALA A 126 -1.60 -11.33 5.78
N ILE A 127 -1.36 -11.48 4.49
CA ILE A 127 -0.58 -12.60 3.97
C ILE A 127 0.89 -12.17 3.99
N LYS A 128 1.71 -12.87 4.73
CA LYS A 128 3.14 -12.58 4.80
C LYS A 128 3.84 -13.23 3.60
N LEU A 129 4.39 -12.40 2.71
CA LEU A 129 5.06 -12.87 1.49
C LEU A 129 6.54 -13.20 1.72
N LYS A 130 7.14 -12.52 2.70
CA LYS A 130 8.55 -12.72 2.99
C LYS A 130 8.81 -12.55 4.48
#